data_54ab67225c008a9e19ffcadee4a560b7
#
_entry.id   54ab67225c008a9e19ffcadee4a560b7
#
_cell.length_a   1.000
_cell.length_b   1.000
_cell.length_c   1.000
_cell.angle_alpha   90.00
_cell.angle_beta   90.00
_cell.angle_gamma   90.00
#
_symmetry.space_group_name_H-M   'P 1'
#
loop_
_entity.id
_entity.type
_entity.pdbx_description
1 polymer ?
#
loop_
_entity_poly.entity_id
_entity_poly.type
_entity_poly.pdbx_seq_one_letter_code
_entity_poly.pdbx_strand_id
1 'polypeptide(L)'
;MVGASKVKFTKHSVEKFEVVKRYGFEISRNQVIEAVLDPERLDKRGNQFFAIRLIDSKHGLMVVYEKRKGYLVVVTFCPVRRERYGI
;
A
#
# COMPACT_ATOMS: atom_id res chain seq x y z
N MET A 1 -12.28 -5.07 14.32
CA MET A 1 -11.42 -5.45 13.17
C MET A 1 -11.79 -4.63 11.95
N VAL A 2 -10.80 -4.09 11.27
CA VAL A 2 -11.03 -3.34 10.03
C VAL A 2 -11.06 -4.31 8.85
N GLY A 3 -12.15 -4.31 8.09
CA GLY A 3 -12.26 -5.13 6.89
C GLY A 3 -11.92 -4.34 5.62
N ALA A 4 -11.89 -5.05 4.48
CA ALA A 4 -11.57 -4.44 3.18
C ALA A 4 -12.52 -3.28 2.83
N SER A 5 -13.77 -3.33 3.28
CA SER A 5 -14.76 -2.26 3.03
C SER A 5 -14.41 -0.95 3.73
N LYS A 6 -13.48 -0.97 4.68
CA LYS A 6 -13.02 0.24 5.37
C LYS A 6 -11.81 0.89 4.70
N VAL A 7 -11.31 0.30 3.62
CA VAL A 7 -10.19 0.85 2.86
C VAL A 7 -10.74 1.65 1.68
N LYS A 8 -10.39 2.92 1.63
CA LYS A 8 -10.78 3.84 0.56
C LYS A 8 -9.55 4.26 -0.22
N PHE A 9 -9.74 4.66 -1.46
CA PHE A 9 -8.67 5.08 -2.35
C PHE A 9 -8.87 6.53 -2.77
N THR A 10 -7.83 7.34 -2.68
CA THR A 10 -7.85 8.70 -3.24
C THR A 10 -7.78 8.61 -4.76
N LYS A 11 -8.17 9.69 -5.45
CA LYS A 11 -8.05 9.77 -6.90
C LYS A 11 -6.61 9.53 -7.35
N HIS A 12 -5.65 10.13 -6.66
CA HIS A 12 -4.23 9.94 -6.95
C HIS A 12 -3.81 8.47 -6.85
N SER A 13 -4.27 7.77 -5.80
CA SER A 13 -3.91 6.36 -5.63
C SER A 13 -4.53 5.48 -6.71
N VAL A 14 -5.72 5.81 -7.18
CA VAL A 14 -6.35 5.07 -8.29
C VAL A 14 -5.54 5.25 -9.57
N GLU A 15 -5.08 6.46 -9.86
CA GLU A 15 -4.25 6.74 -11.02
C GLU A 15 -2.90 6.01 -10.96
N LYS A 16 -2.43 5.74 -9.75
CA LYS A 16 -1.14 5.07 -9.53
C LYS A 16 -1.09 3.65 -10.10
N PHE A 17 -2.24 2.96 -10.20
CA PHE A 17 -2.29 1.62 -10.79
C PHE A 17 -1.76 1.63 -12.23
N GLU A 18 -2.12 2.64 -13.02
CA GLU A 18 -1.61 2.77 -14.38
C GLU A 18 -0.13 3.14 -14.41
N VAL A 19 0.31 3.98 -13.48
CA VAL A 19 1.71 4.39 -13.41
C VAL A 19 2.62 3.19 -13.15
N VAL A 20 2.29 2.38 -12.12
CA VAL A 20 3.13 1.22 -11.78
C VAL A 20 3.09 0.15 -12.86
N LYS A 21 1.98 0.03 -13.58
CA LYS A 21 1.85 -0.90 -14.70
C LYS A 21 2.83 -0.57 -15.83
N ARG A 22 3.05 0.72 -16.09
CA ARG A 22 4.02 1.17 -17.11
C ARG A 22 5.45 0.76 -16.76
N TYR A 23 5.73 0.57 -15.47
CA TYR A 23 7.05 0.12 -15.01
C TYR A 23 7.13 -1.40 -14.84
N GLY A 24 6.12 -2.13 -15.33
CA GLY A 24 6.14 -3.58 -15.33
C GLY A 24 5.55 -4.25 -14.11
N PHE A 25 4.83 -3.51 -13.27
CA PHE A 25 4.21 -4.07 -12.07
C PHE A 25 2.70 -4.09 -12.20
N GLU A 26 2.13 -5.30 -12.22
CA GLU A 26 0.67 -5.46 -12.19
C GLU A 26 0.23 -5.59 -10.74
N ILE A 27 -0.26 -4.49 -10.20
CA ILE A 27 -0.72 -4.41 -8.81
C ILE A 27 -2.24 -4.36 -8.81
N SER A 28 -2.86 -5.26 -8.05
CA SER A 28 -4.32 -5.29 -7.91
C SER A 28 -4.76 -4.50 -6.68
N ARG A 29 -6.04 -4.13 -6.65
CA ARG A 29 -6.61 -3.49 -5.46
C ARG A 29 -6.49 -4.40 -4.24
N ASN A 30 -6.68 -5.71 -4.42
CA ASN A 30 -6.56 -6.67 -3.32
C ASN A 30 -5.16 -6.67 -2.72
N GLN A 31 -4.11 -6.57 -3.55
CA GLN A 31 -2.75 -6.49 -3.05
C GLN A 31 -2.52 -5.23 -2.19
N VAL A 32 -3.07 -4.10 -2.61
CA VAL A 32 -2.98 -2.86 -1.85
C VAL A 32 -3.73 -2.99 -0.51
N ILE A 33 -4.94 -3.54 -0.56
CA ILE A 33 -5.77 -3.75 0.64
C ILE A 33 -5.06 -4.70 1.61
N GLU A 34 -4.49 -5.79 1.12
CA GLU A 34 -3.75 -6.74 1.96
C GLU A 34 -2.55 -6.09 2.62
N ALA A 35 -1.84 -5.23 1.89
CA ALA A 35 -0.69 -4.51 2.46
C ALA A 35 -1.12 -3.60 3.60
N VAL A 36 -2.28 -2.96 3.48
CA VAL A 36 -2.83 -2.10 4.54
C VAL A 36 -3.26 -2.91 5.76
N LEU A 37 -3.94 -4.04 5.52
CA LEU A 37 -4.54 -4.83 6.60
C LEU A 37 -3.57 -5.82 7.26
N ASP A 38 -2.56 -6.29 6.52
CA ASP A 38 -1.65 -7.32 7.01
C ASP A 38 -0.23 -7.10 6.45
N PRO A 39 0.44 -6.02 6.86
CA PRO A 39 1.79 -5.73 6.36
C PRO A 39 2.87 -6.57 7.05
N GLU A 40 3.98 -6.83 6.35
CA GLU A 40 5.18 -7.37 6.96
C GLU A 40 5.91 -6.30 7.78
N ARG A 41 5.77 -5.04 7.37
CA ARG A 41 6.36 -3.91 8.08
C ARG A 41 5.41 -2.73 8.08
N LEU A 42 5.29 -2.07 9.21
CA LEU A 42 4.46 -0.88 9.35
C LEU A 42 5.24 0.21 10.07
N ASP A 43 5.41 1.34 9.42
CA ASP A 43 5.99 2.53 10.01
C ASP A 43 4.96 3.65 10.05
N LYS A 44 5.09 4.56 11.01
CA LYS A 44 4.21 5.71 11.14
C LYS A 44 5.03 6.98 11.18
N ARG A 45 4.62 7.98 10.40
CA ARG A 45 5.23 9.32 10.42
C ARG A 45 4.12 10.36 10.37
N GLY A 46 3.95 11.10 11.47
CA GLY A 46 2.85 12.06 11.57
C GLY A 46 1.51 11.35 11.43
N ASN A 47 0.71 11.79 10.48
CA ASN A 47 -0.61 11.23 10.22
C ASN A 47 -0.59 10.09 9.21
N GLN A 48 0.58 9.73 8.68
CA GLN A 48 0.68 8.74 7.62
C GLN A 48 1.27 7.44 8.10
N PHE A 49 0.74 6.35 7.55
CA PHE A 49 1.22 4.99 7.79
C PHE A 49 1.85 4.48 6.51
N PHE A 50 2.98 3.80 6.65
CA PHE A 50 3.74 3.21 5.55
C PHE A 50 3.73 1.70 5.76
N ALA A 51 2.86 1.01 5.03
CA ALA A 51 2.67 -0.43 5.16
C ALA A 51 3.35 -1.13 3.99
N ILE A 52 4.20 -2.11 4.27
CA ILE A 52 4.94 -2.83 3.24
C ILE A 52 4.63 -4.31 3.33
N ARG A 53 4.24 -4.90 2.21
CA ARG A 53 3.97 -6.33 2.08
C ARG A 53 4.66 -6.88 0.84
N LEU A 54 5.23 -8.07 0.94
CA LEU A 54 5.91 -8.71 -0.19
C LEU A 54 4.93 -9.01 -1.32
N ILE A 55 5.36 -8.75 -2.56
CA ILE A 55 4.61 -9.09 -3.77
C ILE A 55 5.35 -10.13 -4.61
N ASP A 56 6.66 -10.24 -4.45
CA ASP A 56 7.47 -11.28 -5.07
C ASP A 56 8.75 -11.48 -4.25
N SER A 57 9.67 -12.31 -4.72
CA SER A 57 10.90 -12.64 -3.98
C SER A 57 11.85 -11.47 -3.79
N LYS A 58 11.72 -10.42 -4.58
CA LYS A 58 12.64 -9.27 -4.58
C LYS A 58 11.97 -7.95 -4.22
N HIS A 59 10.64 -7.88 -4.29
CA HIS A 59 9.91 -6.62 -4.16
C HIS A 59 8.84 -6.68 -3.08
N GLY A 60 8.67 -5.55 -2.41
CA GLY A 60 7.51 -5.29 -1.58
C GLY A 60 6.63 -4.24 -2.23
N LEU A 61 5.42 -4.13 -1.74
CA LEU A 61 4.50 -3.07 -2.10
C LEU A 61 4.39 -2.16 -0.89
N MET A 62 4.83 -0.92 -1.02
CA MET A 62 4.68 0.08 0.04
C MET A 62 3.41 0.87 -0.23
N VAL A 63 2.51 0.89 0.74
CA VAL A 63 1.26 1.63 0.67
C VAL A 63 1.27 2.70 1.74
N VAL A 64 1.05 3.95 1.33
CA VAL A 64 0.93 5.07 2.25
C VAL A 64 -0.55 5.35 2.45
N TYR A 65 -0.99 5.32 3.70
CA TYR A 65 -2.39 5.58 4.01
C TYR A 65 -2.54 6.43 5.27
N GLU A 66 -3.73 6.99 5.44
CA GLU A 66 -4.11 7.79 6.60
C GLU A 66 -5.42 7.25 7.18
N LYS A 67 -5.60 7.45 8.46
CA LYS A 67 -6.88 7.13 9.12
C LYS A 67 -7.75 8.38 9.09
N ARG A 68 -8.92 8.29 8.46
CA ARG A 68 -9.86 9.41 8.35
C ARG A 68 -11.28 8.91 8.63
N LYS A 69 -11.92 9.45 9.66
CA LYS A 69 -13.34 9.19 9.98
C LYS A 69 -13.70 7.69 9.96
N GLY A 70 -12.86 6.86 10.56
CA GLY A 70 -13.11 5.43 10.63
C GLY A 70 -12.70 4.64 9.38
N TYR A 71 -12.11 5.31 8.38
CA TYR A 71 -11.61 4.66 7.17
C TYR A 71 -10.09 4.71 7.12
N LEU A 72 -9.52 3.74 6.41
CA LEU A 72 -8.11 3.73 6.04
C LEU A 72 -8.04 4.22 4.60
N VAL A 73 -7.50 5.43 4.40
CA VAL A 73 -7.52 6.09 3.10
C VAL A 73 -6.15 5.98 2.45
N VAL A 74 -6.07 5.21 1.36
CA VAL A 74 -4.83 5.03 0.61
C VAL A 74 -4.52 6.31 -0.16
N VAL A 75 -3.36 6.89 0.14
CA VAL A 75 -2.91 8.13 -0.49
C VAL A 75 -2.08 7.83 -1.73
N THR A 76 -1.17 6.87 -1.64
CA THR A 76 -0.34 6.42 -2.75
C THR A 76 0.25 5.05 -2.44
N PHE A 77 0.85 4.42 -3.45
CA PHE A 77 1.59 3.18 -3.25
C PHE A 77 2.65 3.06 -4.33
N CYS A 78 3.68 2.26 -4.07
CA CYS A 78 4.71 1.98 -5.06
C CYS A 78 5.43 0.67 -4.74
N PRO A 79 5.96 -0.04 -5.75
CA PRO A 79 6.84 -1.17 -5.52
C PRO A 79 8.17 -0.67 -4.94
N VAL A 80 8.74 -1.45 -4.03
CA VAL A 80 10.04 -1.14 -3.41
C VAL A 80 10.86 -2.43 -3.37
N ARG A 81 12.17 -2.31 -3.24
CA ARG A 81 13.03 -3.47 -3.06
C ARG A 81 12.96 -3.92 -1.61
N ARG A 82 12.63 -5.20 -1.40
CA ARG A 82 12.45 -5.75 -0.06
C ARG A 82 13.70 -5.58 0.81
N GLU A 83 14.88 -5.72 0.23
CA GLU A 83 16.14 -5.65 0.97
C GLU A 83 16.36 -4.30 1.64
N ARG A 84 15.83 -3.23 1.07
CA ARG A 84 15.96 -1.87 1.63
C ARG A 84 15.12 -1.68 2.88
N TYR A 85 14.13 -2.52 3.10
CA TYR A 85 13.19 -2.39 4.21
C TYR A 85 13.25 -3.55 5.19
N GLY A 86 14.17 -4.47 4.97
CA GLY A 86 14.40 -5.57 5.91
C GLY A 86 13.26 -6.56 6.03
N ILE A 87 12.57 -6.80 4.95
CA ILE A 87 11.43 -7.72 4.96
C ILE A 87 11.69 -8.98 4.12
#